data_bb50dbe28d0187661bc0ca5cbdc09dba
#
_entry.id   bb50dbe28d0187661bc0ca5cbdc09dba
#
_cell.length_a   1.000
_cell.length_b   1.000
_cell.length_c   1.000
_cell.angle_alpha   90.00
_cell.angle_beta   90.00
_cell.angle_gamma   90.00
#
_symmetry.space_group_name_H-M   'P 1'
#
loop_
_entity.id
_entity.type
_entity.pdbx_description
1 polymer ?
#
loop_
_entity_poly.entity_id
_entity_poly.type
_entity_poly.pdbx_seq_one_letter_code
_entity_poly.pdbx_strand_id
1 'polypeptide(L)'
;MYQQHLQSEKSTSLTDFLLVVIFLLLAVFMRQIVDFCAALPTPWRSISQLVLFAAFVGICLFIYKRRICSFRYTVIFEEAPEGQLDRYGNQLVWPWPVGTVLFERMVSNKGKIAEEIAPAELVALVKPNEALPPELFPKKPGFFSTERMTRCSRKTASTLVFLRNGKPGCILFHPDETLTAHIETLLAAKHEAESQAAAGQAEQADA
;
A
#
# COMPACT_ATOMS: atom_id res chain seq x y z
N MET A 1 27.14 -3.31 -0.60
CA MET A 1 25.93 -3.49 0.23
C MET A 1 24.98 -2.37 -0.16
N TYR A 2 23.85 -2.64 -0.80
CA TYR A 2 22.94 -1.56 -1.20
C TYR A 2 22.44 -0.85 0.03
N GLN A 3 22.48 0.48 0.03
CA GLN A 3 21.75 1.21 1.02
C GLN A 3 20.28 1.26 0.56
N GLN A 4 19.48 0.39 1.12
CA GLN A 4 18.04 0.44 1.03
C GLN A 4 17.49 0.56 2.44
N HIS A 5 16.57 1.49 2.64
CA HIS A 5 15.81 1.51 3.87
C HIS A 5 14.66 0.51 3.73
N LEU A 6 14.61 -0.45 4.62
CA LEU A 6 13.62 -1.50 4.61
C LEU A 6 12.86 -1.52 5.93
N GLN A 7 11.64 -1.06 5.88
CA GLN A 7 10.73 -1.09 7.01
C GLN A 7 9.71 -2.22 6.84
N SER A 8 9.55 -3.05 7.85
CA SER A 8 8.51 -4.07 7.90
C SER A 8 7.51 -3.72 9.00
N GLU A 9 6.25 -3.55 8.63
CA GLU A 9 5.17 -3.34 9.57
C GLU A 9 4.86 -4.66 10.29
N LYS A 10 5.26 -4.76 11.56
CA LYS A 10 4.91 -5.88 12.45
C LYS A 10 3.79 -5.42 13.37
N SER A 11 2.66 -6.06 13.30
CA SER A 11 1.59 -5.84 14.26
C SER A 11 0.91 -7.15 14.60
N THR A 12 1.11 -7.62 15.82
CA THR A 12 0.18 -8.52 16.49
C THR A 12 -0.62 -7.66 17.47
N SER A 13 -1.81 -7.28 17.07
CA SER A 13 -2.70 -6.50 17.91
C SER A 13 -3.70 -7.43 18.61
N LEU A 14 -4.11 -7.06 19.82
CA LEU A 14 -5.21 -7.73 20.55
C LEU A 14 -6.46 -7.88 19.66
N THR A 15 -6.67 -6.93 18.75
CA THR A 15 -7.74 -6.99 17.75
C THR A 15 -7.56 -8.13 16.74
N ASP A 16 -6.34 -8.60 16.48
CA ASP A 16 -6.08 -9.74 15.59
C ASP A 16 -6.51 -11.05 16.26
N PHE A 17 -6.19 -11.19 17.53
CA PHE A 17 -6.63 -12.31 18.34
C PHE A 17 -8.17 -12.34 18.44
N LEU A 18 -8.78 -11.20 18.71
CA LEU A 18 -10.24 -11.08 18.80
C LEU A 18 -10.94 -11.43 17.49
N LEU A 19 -10.37 -11.07 16.35
CA LEU A 19 -10.87 -11.45 15.03
C LEU A 19 -10.78 -12.95 14.78
N VAL A 20 -9.69 -13.60 15.19
CA VAL A 20 -9.55 -15.06 15.09
C VAL A 20 -10.58 -15.74 15.97
N VAL A 21 -10.80 -15.25 17.19
CA VAL A 21 -11.83 -15.78 18.09
C VAL A 21 -13.23 -15.61 17.48
N ILE A 22 -13.55 -14.44 16.94
CA ILE A 22 -14.85 -14.21 16.26
C ILE A 22 -15.01 -15.17 15.08
N PHE A 23 -13.95 -15.38 14.29
CA PHE A 23 -13.99 -16.31 13.15
C PHE A 23 -14.24 -17.74 13.60
N LEU A 24 -13.59 -18.19 14.67
CA LEU A 24 -13.81 -19.51 15.25
C LEU A 24 -15.24 -19.67 15.78
N LEU A 25 -15.77 -18.66 16.48
CA LEU A 25 -17.16 -18.66 16.93
C LEU A 25 -18.13 -18.73 15.76
N LEU A 26 -17.89 -17.94 14.70
CA LEU A 26 -18.69 -17.98 13.48
C LEU A 26 -18.67 -19.37 12.82
N ALA A 27 -17.50 -20.02 12.77
CA ALA A 27 -17.37 -21.37 12.24
C ALA A 27 -18.15 -22.40 13.07
N VAL A 28 -18.14 -22.29 14.41
CA VAL A 28 -18.92 -23.16 15.30
C VAL A 28 -20.43 -22.97 15.11
N PHE A 29 -20.87 -21.72 14.97
CA PHE A 29 -22.29 -21.40 14.78
C PHE A 29 -22.77 -21.59 13.33
N MET A 30 -21.87 -21.82 12.38
CA MET A 30 -22.20 -21.95 10.96
C MET A 30 -23.23 -23.05 10.70
N ARG A 31 -23.12 -24.17 11.40
CA ARG A 31 -24.09 -25.29 11.29
C ARG A 31 -25.49 -24.84 11.68
N GLN A 32 -25.65 -24.14 12.79
CA GLN A 32 -26.96 -23.67 13.27
C GLN A 32 -27.56 -22.62 12.29
N ILE A 33 -26.73 -21.77 11.72
CA ILE A 33 -27.17 -20.77 10.73
C ILE A 33 -27.62 -21.46 9.44
N VAL A 34 -26.87 -22.47 8.98
CA VAL A 34 -27.25 -23.26 7.80
C VAL A 34 -28.56 -24.03 8.04
N ASP A 35 -28.73 -24.65 9.20
CA ASP A 35 -29.97 -25.36 9.58
C ASP A 35 -31.16 -24.39 9.62
N PHE A 36 -30.98 -23.19 10.16
CA PHE A 36 -31.99 -22.14 10.15
C PHE A 36 -32.37 -21.72 8.73
N CYS A 37 -31.38 -21.49 7.86
CA CYS A 37 -31.61 -21.17 6.45
C CYS A 37 -32.31 -22.32 5.71
N ALA A 38 -32.05 -23.58 6.10
CA ALA A 38 -32.66 -24.74 5.49
C ALA A 38 -34.17 -24.87 5.84
N ALA A 39 -34.59 -24.30 6.98
CA ALA A 39 -35.99 -24.26 7.40
C ALA A 39 -36.85 -23.23 6.64
N LEU A 40 -36.24 -22.33 5.87
CA LEU A 40 -36.96 -21.34 5.12
C LEU A 40 -37.66 -21.94 3.87
N PRO A 41 -38.83 -21.41 3.46
CA PRO A 41 -39.48 -21.85 2.24
C PRO A 41 -38.68 -21.44 0.99
N THR A 42 -38.77 -22.25 -0.06
CA THR A 42 -38.25 -21.91 -1.38
C THR A 42 -39.07 -20.76 -1.98
N PRO A 43 -38.47 -19.69 -2.56
CA PRO A 43 -37.06 -19.55 -2.98
C PRO A 43 -36.11 -18.95 -1.95
N TRP A 44 -36.61 -18.51 -0.80
CA TRP A 44 -35.83 -17.81 0.25
C TRP A 44 -34.64 -18.62 0.75
N ARG A 45 -34.77 -19.94 0.79
CA ARG A 45 -33.71 -20.86 1.19
C ARG A 45 -32.44 -20.68 0.33
N SER A 46 -32.59 -20.68 -1.00
CA SER A 46 -31.46 -20.57 -1.91
C SER A 46 -30.81 -19.17 -1.85
N ILE A 47 -31.61 -18.13 -1.73
CA ILE A 47 -31.15 -16.75 -1.60
C ILE A 47 -30.36 -16.57 -0.29
N SER A 48 -30.89 -17.05 0.83
CA SER A 48 -30.22 -16.91 2.13
C SER A 48 -28.89 -17.68 2.18
N GLN A 49 -28.82 -18.86 1.60
CA GLN A 49 -27.57 -19.64 1.50
C GLN A 49 -26.52 -18.92 0.63
N LEU A 50 -26.92 -18.33 -0.50
CA LEU A 50 -26.02 -17.57 -1.35
C LEU A 50 -25.48 -16.32 -0.64
N VAL A 51 -26.35 -15.57 0.04
CA VAL A 51 -25.96 -14.38 0.81
C VAL A 51 -25.02 -14.76 1.94
N LEU A 52 -25.28 -15.84 2.67
CA LEU A 52 -24.44 -16.34 3.72
C LEU A 52 -23.06 -16.75 3.22
N PHE A 53 -23.01 -17.46 2.10
CA PHE A 53 -21.75 -17.84 1.45
C PHE A 53 -20.95 -16.61 1.00
N ALA A 54 -21.60 -15.65 0.35
CA ALA A 54 -20.95 -14.41 -0.09
C ALA A 54 -20.42 -13.59 1.10
N ALA A 55 -21.19 -13.51 2.20
CA ALA A 55 -20.76 -12.84 3.43
C ALA A 55 -19.55 -13.55 4.05
N PHE A 56 -19.53 -14.87 4.11
CA PHE A 56 -18.42 -15.65 4.63
C PHE A 56 -17.15 -15.44 3.80
N VAL A 57 -17.25 -15.54 2.47
CA VAL A 57 -16.13 -15.26 1.56
C VAL A 57 -15.63 -13.81 1.73
N GLY A 58 -16.55 -12.85 1.85
CA GLY A 58 -16.21 -11.45 2.10
C GLY A 58 -15.44 -11.24 3.39
N ILE A 59 -15.85 -11.89 4.48
CA ILE A 59 -15.16 -11.86 5.78
C ILE A 59 -13.76 -12.48 5.66
N CYS A 60 -13.65 -13.65 5.02
CA CYS A 60 -12.35 -14.31 4.79
C CYS A 60 -11.40 -13.42 4.00
N LEU A 61 -11.85 -12.80 2.93
CA LEU A 61 -11.05 -11.87 2.11
C LEU A 61 -10.66 -10.62 2.91
N PHE A 62 -11.56 -10.10 3.73
CA PHE A 62 -11.28 -8.96 4.60
C PHE A 62 -10.19 -9.30 5.62
N ILE A 63 -10.32 -10.44 6.31
CA ILE A 63 -9.31 -10.93 7.28
C ILE A 63 -7.98 -11.14 6.56
N TYR A 64 -7.98 -11.80 5.41
CA TYR A 64 -6.77 -12.05 4.63
C TYR A 64 -6.05 -10.73 4.28
N LYS A 65 -6.75 -9.80 3.63
CA LYS A 65 -6.15 -8.54 3.20
C LYS A 65 -5.70 -7.65 4.35
N ARG A 66 -6.41 -7.67 5.46
CA ARG A 66 -6.18 -6.72 6.55
C ARG A 66 -5.30 -7.26 7.65
N ARG A 67 -5.26 -8.60 7.86
CA ARG A 67 -4.64 -9.20 9.04
C ARG A 67 -3.53 -10.18 8.74
N ILE A 68 -3.64 -10.95 7.68
CA ILE A 68 -2.62 -11.93 7.31
C ILE A 68 -1.48 -11.27 6.56
N CYS A 69 -1.80 -10.34 5.64
CA CYS A 69 -0.78 -9.61 4.92
C CYS A 69 -0.08 -8.61 5.84
N SER A 70 1.23 -8.66 5.88
CA SER A 70 2.08 -7.58 6.38
C SER A 70 2.59 -6.74 5.19
N PHE A 71 3.11 -5.57 5.47
CA PHE A 71 3.59 -4.67 4.45
C PHE A 71 5.06 -4.38 4.69
N ARG A 72 5.80 -4.24 3.61
CA ARG A 72 7.19 -3.84 3.60
C ARG A 72 7.32 -2.65 2.68
N TYR A 73 8.07 -1.66 3.13
CA TYR A 73 8.38 -0.45 2.38
C TYR A 73 9.87 -0.40 2.13
N THR A 74 10.26 -0.14 0.92
CA THR A 74 11.67 -0.08 0.53
C THR A 74 11.90 1.17 -0.30
N VAL A 75 12.93 1.95 0.03
CA VAL A 75 13.43 3.05 -0.81
C VAL A 75 14.80 2.65 -1.33
N ILE A 76 15.01 2.81 -2.62
CA ILE A 76 16.28 2.49 -3.29
C ILE A 76 17.13 3.75 -3.31
N PHE A 77 18.30 3.71 -2.65
CA PHE A 77 19.22 4.85 -2.56
C PHE A 77 20.40 4.76 -3.51
N GLU A 78 20.82 3.55 -3.83
CA GLU A 78 22.00 3.30 -4.64
C GLU A 78 21.67 2.36 -5.79
N GLU A 79 22.32 2.59 -6.90
CA GLU A 79 22.25 1.66 -8.02
C GLU A 79 22.84 0.29 -7.65
N ALA A 80 22.40 -0.74 -8.32
CA ALA A 80 22.95 -2.06 -8.16
C ALA A 80 24.43 -2.03 -8.57
N PRO A 81 25.37 -2.52 -7.74
CA PRO A 81 26.75 -2.57 -8.15
C PRO A 81 26.89 -3.44 -9.40
N GLU A 82 27.59 -2.89 -10.39
CA GLU A 82 27.90 -3.62 -11.61
C GLU A 82 28.66 -4.92 -11.31
N GLY A 83 28.24 -6.01 -11.94
CA GLY A 83 28.92 -7.30 -11.81
C GLY A 83 28.47 -8.18 -10.64
N GLN A 84 27.48 -7.78 -9.85
CA GLN A 84 26.92 -8.67 -8.85
C GLN A 84 26.05 -9.74 -9.51
N LEU A 85 26.36 -10.99 -9.21
CA LEU A 85 25.61 -12.13 -9.75
C LEU A 85 24.54 -12.60 -8.74
N ASP A 86 23.42 -13.07 -9.26
CA ASP A 86 22.41 -13.73 -8.46
C ASP A 86 22.86 -15.15 -8.06
N ARG A 87 22.03 -15.87 -7.32
CA ARG A 87 22.27 -17.26 -6.92
C ARG A 87 22.51 -18.23 -8.08
N TYR A 88 22.10 -17.85 -9.28
CA TYR A 88 22.16 -18.66 -10.51
C TYR A 88 23.26 -18.20 -11.45
N GLY A 89 24.08 -17.20 -11.05
CA GLY A 89 25.17 -16.66 -11.86
C GLY A 89 24.73 -15.65 -12.93
N ASN A 90 23.49 -15.15 -12.88
CA ASN A 90 23.03 -14.09 -13.77
C ASN A 90 23.37 -12.72 -13.15
N GLN A 91 23.63 -11.74 -14.01
CA GLN A 91 23.90 -10.38 -13.56
C GLN A 91 22.66 -9.82 -12.83
N LEU A 92 22.86 -9.35 -11.61
CA LEU A 92 21.79 -8.77 -10.81
C LEU A 92 21.49 -7.36 -11.32
N VAL A 93 20.47 -7.24 -12.13
CA VAL A 93 20.01 -5.95 -12.63
C VAL A 93 18.83 -5.51 -11.78
N TRP A 94 18.97 -4.41 -11.04
CA TRP A 94 17.83 -3.77 -10.40
C TRP A 94 17.00 -3.06 -11.48
N PRO A 95 15.75 -3.43 -11.66
CA PRO A 95 14.90 -2.78 -12.67
C PRO A 95 14.44 -1.38 -12.27
N TRP A 96 14.78 -0.93 -11.06
CA TRP A 96 14.27 0.32 -10.51
C TRP A 96 15.37 1.38 -10.38
N PRO A 97 15.11 2.62 -10.83
CA PRO A 97 16.02 3.73 -10.63
C PRO A 97 16.13 4.12 -9.15
N VAL A 98 17.22 4.78 -8.81
CA VAL A 98 17.43 5.38 -7.48
C VAL A 98 16.29 6.34 -7.16
N GLY A 99 15.82 6.32 -5.92
CA GLY A 99 14.67 7.10 -5.45
C GLY A 99 13.33 6.41 -5.62
N THR A 100 13.28 5.21 -6.22
CA THR A 100 12.03 4.45 -6.33
C THR A 100 11.58 3.96 -4.96
N VAL A 101 10.30 4.16 -4.67
CA VAL A 101 9.63 3.65 -3.47
C VAL A 101 8.83 2.41 -3.83
N LEU A 102 9.17 1.30 -3.20
CA LEU A 102 8.52 0.01 -3.40
C LEU A 102 7.62 -0.33 -2.23
N PHE A 103 6.41 -0.74 -2.52
CA PHE A 103 5.45 -1.27 -1.57
C PHE A 103 5.24 -2.75 -1.83
N GLU A 104 5.61 -3.56 -0.85
CA GLU A 104 5.47 -5.01 -0.94
C GLU A 104 4.37 -5.49 0.00
N ARG A 105 3.58 -6.41 -0.49
CA ARG A 105 2.62 -7.16 0.32
C ARG A 105 3.24 -8.50 0.68
N MET A 106 3.45 -8.69 1.97
CA MET A 106 4.10 -9.88 2.52
C MET A 106 3.04 -10.86 3.02
N VAL A 107 3.18 -12.13 2.64
CA VAL A 107 2.44 -13.24 3.22
C VAL A 107 3.48 -14.23 3.74
N SER A 108 3.57 -14.38 5.06
CA SER A 108 4.69 -15.07 5.69
C SER A 108 6.03 -14.43 5.30
N ASN A 109 6.97 -15.18 4.73
CA ASN A 109 8.28 -14.68 4.28
C ASN A 109 8.33 -14.38 2.77
N LYS A 110 7.20 -14.51 2.06
CA LYS A 110 7.14 -14.23 0.61
C LYS A 110 6.55 -12.85 0.39
N GLY A 111 7.32 -11.96 -0.23
CA GLY A 111 6.90 -10.63 -0.65
C GLY A 111 6.47 -10.65 -2.11
N LYS A 112 5.43 -9.87 -2.42
CA LYS A 112 5.04 -9.52 -3.77
C LYS A 112 4.95 -8.01 -3.84
N ILE A 113 5.65 -7.42 -4.80
CA ILE A 113 5.52 -5.99 -5.08
C ILE A 113 4.07 -5.73 -5.47
N ALA A 114 3.44 -4.86 -4.74
CA ALA A 114 2.06 -4.46 -4.97
C ALA A 114 2.03 -3.15 -5.75
N GLU A 115 2.92 -2.20 -5.38
CA GLU A 115 3.08 -0.93 -6.06
C GLU A 115 4.55 -0.52 -6.08
N GLU A 116 4.94 0.11 -7.17
CA GLU A 116 6.22 0.77 -7.37
C GLU A 116 5.99 2.22 -7.79
N ILE A 117 6.68 3.14 -7.18
CA ILE A 117 6.55 4.57 -7.47
C ILE A 117 7.92 5.12 -7.82
N ALA A 118 8.08 5.52 -9.07
CA ALA A 118 9.31 6.14 -9.54
C ALA A 118 9.48 7.55 -8.95
N PRO A 119 10.73 8.07 -8.80
CA PRO A 119 10.98 9.40 -8.27
C PRO A 119 10.23 10.50 -9.05
N ALA A 120 10.13 10.35 -10.36
CA ALA A 120 9.40 11.28 -11.22
C ALA A 120 7.90 11.33 -10.92
N GLU A 121 7.30 10.21 -10.47
CA GLU A 121 5.89 10.12 -10.13
C GLU A 121 5.54 10.70 -8.75
N LEU A 122 6.52 10.81 -7.84
CA LEU A 122 6.30 11.32 -6.48
C LEU A 122 5.84 12.79 -6.52
N VAL A 123 4.79 13.12 -5.75
CA VAL A 123 4.25 14.48 -5.68
C VAL A 123 4.33 15.05 -4.27
N ALA A 124 3.81 14.32 -3.28
CA ALA A 124 3.78 14.80 -1.90
C ALA A 124 3.69 13.64 -0.90
N LEU A 125 4.22 13.87 0.29
CA LEU A 125 3.99 13.05 1.47
C LEU A 125 3.10 13.83 2.44
N VAL A 126 1.88 13.37 2.61
CA VAL A 126 0.88 13.99 3.49
C VAL A 126 0.91 13.29 4.84
N LYS A 127 1.14 14.03 5.91
CA LYS A 127 1.18 13.50 7.28
C LYS A 127 -0.20 13.10 7.78
N PRO A 128 -0.28 12.30 8.86
CA PRO A 128 -1.56 11.92 9.44
C PRO A 128 -2.39 13.15 9.81
N ASN A 129 -3.68 13.13 9.47
CA ASN A 129 -4.65 14.21 9.68
C ASN A 129 -4.46 15.48 8.83
N GLU A 130 -3.49 15.55 7.95
CA GLU A 130 -3.37 16.63 6.98
C GLU A 130 -4.33 16.42 5.80
N ALA A 131 -4.69 17.52 5.15
CA ALA A 131 -5.51 17.50 3.94
C ALA A 131 -4.67 17.12 2.72
N LEU A 132 -5.24 16.33 1.84
CA LEU A 132 -4.63 16.04 0.54
C LEU A 132 -4.59 17.33 -0.31
N PRO A 133 -3.61 17.47 -1.23
CA PRO A 133 -3.53 18.60 -2.14
C PRO A 133 -4.85 18.79 -2.90
N PRO A 134 -5.56 19.93 -2.72
CA PRO A 134 -6.87 20.14 -3.31
C PRO A 134 -6.83 20.21 -4.84
N GLU A 135 -5.69 20.57 -5.41
CA GLU A 135 -5.46 20.66 -6.85
C GLU A 135 -5.54 19.28 -7.53
N LEU A 136 -5.02 18.25 -6.88
CA LEU A 136 -5.04 16.88 -7.39
C LEU A 136 -6.28 16.10 -6.93
N PHE A 137 -6.79 16.44 -5.77
CA PHE A 137 -7.96 15.78 -5.18
C PHE A 137 -9.03 16.77 -4.78
N PRO A 138 -9.79 17.35 -5.75
CA PRO A 138 -10.88 18.29 -5.47
C PRO A 138 -12.00 17.64 -4.62
N LYS A 139 -12.12 16.33 -4.68
CA LYS A 139 -12.96 15.52 -3.78
C LYS A 139 -12.10 14.50 -3.05
N LYS A 140 -12.40 14.23 -1.78
CA LYS A 140 -11.71 13.19 -1.03
C LYS A 140 -11.76 11.87 -1.81
N PRO A 141 -10.59 11.23 -2.05
CA PRO A 141 -10.56 9.98 -2.77
C PRO A 141 -11.39 8.94 -2.02
N GLY A 142 -12.20 8.21 -2.77
CA GLY A 142 -13.06 7.17 -2.21
C GLY A 142 -12.25 5.98 -1.68
N PHE A 143 -12.94 5.07 -1.03
CA PHE A 143 -12.34 3.85 -0.48
C PHE A 143 -11.64 3.01 -1.57
N PHE A 144 -12.18 3.00 -2.78
CA PHE A 144 -11.64 2.23 -3.92
C PHE A 144 -10.50 2.93 -4.66
N SER A 145 -10.34 4.24 -4.53
CA SER A 145 -9.29 5.03 -5.19
C SER A 145 -8.04 5.20 -4.33
N THR A 146 -8.09 4.74 -3.07
CA THR A 146 -6.96 4.80 -2.14
C THR A 146 -6.44 3.39 -1.90
N GLU A 147 -5.23 3.11 -2.35
CA GLU A 147 -4.60 1.83 -2.02
C GLU A 147 -4.12 1.86 -0.57
N ARG A 148 -4.44 0.80 0.17
CA ARG A 148 -4.07 0.71 1.57
C ARG A 148 -2.98 -0.33 1.76
N MET A 149 -1.80 0.14 2.13
CA MET A 149 -0.60 -0.63 2.39
C MET A 149 -0.19 -0.60 3.86
N THR A 150 -1.16 -0.50 4.75
CA THR A 150 -0.90 -0.46 6.20
C THR A 150 -2.01 -1.16 6.98
N ARG A 151 -1.65 -1.71 8.14
CA ARG A 151 -2.59 -2.22 9.15
C ARG A 151 -3.09 -1.12 10.08
N CYS A 152 -2.35 -0.03 10.18
CA CYS A 152 -2.68 1.10 11.04
C CYS A 152 -4.00 1.77 10.65
N SER A 153 -4.57 2.51 11.57
CA SER A 153 -5.79 3.26 11.29
C SER A 153 -5.50 4.38 10.28
N ARG A 154 -6.50 4.81 9.51
CA ARG A 154 -6.35 5.93 8.57
C ARG A 154 -5.92 7.22 9.27
N LYS A 155 -6.24 7.38 10.57
CA LYS A 155 -5.89 8.57 11.36
C LYS A 155 -4.39 8.63 11.71
N THR A 156 -3.70 7.50 11.71
CA THR A 156 -2.29 7.40 12.06
C THR A 156 -1.40 7.06 10.87
N ALA A 157 -2.00 6.83 9.71
CA ALA A 157 -1.28 6.53 8.47
C ALA A 157 -0.96 7.81 7.71
N SER A 158 0.22 7.88 7.12
CA SER A 158 0.60 8.89 6.15
C SER A 158 0.09 8.51 4.76
N THR A 159 -0.04 9.48 3.88
CA THR A 159 -0.48 9.27 2.51
C THR A 159 0.60 9.72 1.54
N LEU A 160 1.12 8.80 0.74
CA LEU A 160 1.98 9.13 -0.39
C LEU A 160 1.11 9.45 -1.59
N VAL A 161 1.30 10.64 -2.14
CA VAL A 161 0.62 11.12 -3.34
C VAL A 161 1.59 10.99 -4.52
N PHE A 162 1.11 10.43 -5.61
CA PHE A 162 1.88 10.26 -6.84
C PHE A 162 1.03 10.57 -8.07
N LEU A 163 1.69 10.86 -9.17
CA LEU A 163 1.07 11.15 -10.46
C LEU A 163 1.56 10.16 -11.50
N ARG A 164 0.72 9.23 -11.93
CA ARG A 164 1.04 8.22 -12.94
C ARG A 164 0.22 8.46 -14.21
N ASN A 165 0.90 8.73 -15.32
CA ASN A 165 0.24 9.04 -16.61
C ASN A 165 -0.81 10.16 -16.50
N GLY A 166 -0.51 11.21 -15.74
CA GLY A 166 -1.41 12.34 -15.52
C GLY A 166 -2.59 12.06 -14.57
N LYS A 167 -2.67 10.85 -13.99
CA LYS A 167 -3.72 10.49 -13.02
C LYS A 167 -3.16 10.48 -11.61
N PRO A 168 -3.79 11.23 -10.68
CA PRO A 168 -3.36 11.22 -9.30
C PRO A 168 -3.75 9.91 -8.60
N GLY A 169 -2.79 9.33 -7.90
CA GLY A 169 -2.97 8.18 -7.04
C GLY A 169 -2.54 8.49 -5.61
N CYS A 170 -3.04 7.71 -4.66
CA CYS A 170 -2.64 7.84 -3.27
C CYS A 170 -2.53 6.48 -2.60
N ILE A 171 -1.47 6.32 -1.80
CA ILE A 171 -1.20 5.12 -1.00
C ILE A 171 -1.15 5.50 0.46
N LEU A 172 -1.97 4.82 1.27
CA LEU A 172 -1.92 4.91 2.72
C LEU A 172 -0.92 3.91 3.27
N PHE A 173 0.07 4.40 4.02
CA PHE A 173 1.09 3.57 4.65
C PHE A 173 1.53 4.18 5.99
N HIS A 174 2.36 3.47 6.73
CA HIS A 174 2.83 3.93 8.04
C HIS A 174 4.36 3.92 8.05
N PRO A 175 5.01 4.99 7.54
CA PRO A 175 6.47 5.09 7.53
C PRO A 175 6.99 5.32 8.95
N ASP A 176 8.22 4.84 9.22
CA ASP A 176 9.01 5.29 10.36
C ASP A 176 9.62 6.68 10.07
N GLU A 177 10.25 7.26 11.08
CA GLU A 177 10.88 8.59 10.96
C GLU A 177 11.96 8.61 9.89
N THR A 178 12.76 7.53 9.77
CA THR A 178 13.84 7.42 8.81
C THR A 178 13.30 7.37 7.39
N LEU A 179 12.29 6.54 7.13
CA LEU A 179 11.66 6.44 5.81
C LEU A 179 10.96 7.74 5.43
N THR A 180 10.34 8.41 6.40
CA THR A 180 9.73 9.74 6.21
C THR A 180 10.77 10.74 5.76
N ALA A 181 11.90 10.85 6.48
CA ALA A 181 12.99 11.76 6.15
C ALA A 181 13.57 11.49 4.75
N HIS A 182 13.71 10.24 4.38
CA HIS A 182 14.20 9.88 3.05
C HIS A 182 13.23 10.29 1.93
N ILE A 183 11.94 10.06 2.12
CA ILE A 183 10.93 10.47 1.12
C ILE A 183 10.86 12.01 1.04
N GLU A 184 10.94 12.72 2.17
CA GLU A 184 10.98 14.18 2.19
C GLU A 184 12.23 14.71 1.47
N THR A 185 13.39 14.07 1.62
CA THR A 185 14.63 14.42 0.90
C THR A 185 14.47 14.22 -0.62
N LEU A 186 13.87 13.12 -1.05
CA LEU A 186 13.60 12.86 -2.47
C LEU A 186 12.65 13.91 -3.07
N LEU A 187 11.60 14.28 -2.32
CA LEU A 187 10.67 15.33 -2.75
C LEU A 187 11.35 16.69 -2.84
N ALA A 188 12.19 17.07 -1.89
CA ALA A 188 12.95 18.31 -1.90
C ALA A 188 13.90 18.37 -3.12
N ALA A 189 14.66 17.32 -3.37
CA ALA A 189 15.56 17.23 -4.52
C ALA A 189 14.80 17.35 -5.85
N LYS A 190 13.61 16.75 -5.95
CA LYS A 190 12.77 16.87 -7.13
C LYS A 190 12.30 18.31 -7.34
N HIS A 191 11.81 18.98 -6.30
CA HIS A 191 11.36 20.39 -6.39
C HIS A 191 12.51 21.35 -6.76
N GLU A 192 13.71 21.11 -6.25
CA GLU A 192 14.90 21.88 -6.65
C GLU A 192 15.22 21.69 -8.13
N ALA A 193 15.19 20.45 -8.62
CA ALA A 193 15.44 20.15 -10.03
C ALA A 193 14.38 20.79 -10.96
N GLU A 194 13.11 20.74 -10.57
CA GLU A 194 12.01 21.37 -11.32
C GLU A 194 12.15 22.90 -11.35
N SER A 195 12.54 23.50 -10.22
CA SER A 195 12.77 24.95 -10.13
C SER A 195 13.94 25.41 -10.99
N GLN A 196 15.02 24.64 -11.01
CA GLN A 196 16.19 24.94 -11.87
C GLN A 196 15.85 24.78 -13.35
N ALA A 197 15.09 23.76 -13.72
CA ALA A 197 14.64 23.57 -15.10
C ALA A 197 13.73 24.71 -15.58
N ALA A 198 12.83 25.17 -14.71
CA ALA A 198 11.97 26.34 -15.03
C ALA A 198 12.75 27.63 -15.19
N ALA A 199 13.76 27.90 -14.35
CA ALA A 199 14.63 29.06 -14.44
C ALA A 199 15.46 29.07 -15.75
N GLY A 200 16.02 27.91 -16.12
CA GLY A 200 16.79 27.79 -17.37
C GLY A 200 15.94 27.96 -18.63
N GLN A 201 14.67 27.58 -18.60
CA GLN A 201 13.75 27.82 -19.73
C GLN A 201 13.34 29.28 -19.85
N ALA A 202 13.21 30.02 -18.75
CA ALA A 202 12.90 31.43 -18.74
C ALA A 202 14.07 32.27 -19.35
N GLU A 203 15.30 31.91 -19.04
CA GLU A 203 16.50 32.58 -19.56
C GLU A 203 16.71 32.37 -21.07
N GLN A 204 16.29 31.20 -21.59
CA GLN A 204 16.32 30.90 -23.01
C GLN A 204 15.20 31.56 -23.82
N ALA A 205 14.10 31.94 -23.18
CA ALA A 205 12.98 32.61 -23.85
C ALA A 205 13.20 34.13 -24.00
N ASP A 206 14.11 34.72 -23.21
CA ASP A 206 14.44 36.14 -23.23
C ASP A 206 15.70 36.46 -24.09
N ALA A 207 16.34 35.46 -24.65
CA ALA A 207 17.53 35.60 -25.51
C ALA A 207 17.18 35.40 -26.99
#